data_de66b025c1fb3039db8966092d1f4d25
#
_entry.id   de66b025c1fb3039db8966092d1f4d25
#
_cell.length_a   1.000
_cell.length_b   1.000
_cell.length_c   1.000
_cell.angle_alpha   90.00
_cell.angle_beta   90.00
_cell.angle_gamma   90.00
#
_symmetry.space_group_name_H-M   'P 1'
#
loop_
_entity.id
_entity.type
_entity.pdbx_description
1 polymer ?
#
loop_
_entity_poly.entity_id
_entity_poly.type
_entity_poly.pdbx_seq_one_letter_code
_entity_poly.pdbx_strand_id
1 'polypeptide(L)'
;DKIFYVQLADAPWANTDVLSHSRHYRCFPGQGEFDVTTFTAAVLDAGYTGPLSLEIFNDEFRAAPARATAADAMRSLNWLEEQVRAVPSLKTGIPHGLSHRVTLFDPPPPPALQGWSFIEFAADPAHAARLAEFLRTIGFKHIGRHRSKSVDLYGQGEVRVVLNLEEDSFARAYFETHGVSACATALSIHDAPAALARAEALGCSRVTGRIGHNELTIPAVRAPDGSLVYFFDVRQGGEHGFEGDFILDTSAAAEGDTAFGASARIDHIAQVVPAGQVEGWMLFCRAVLGLAPVSNTVMHDPYGVIRSRALETPDRQVRVALNVSERASTSTARLVSQFGGAGVQHIAISVADIAATARALKRLGAPLLPIPANYYDDLAAKYDLPAAQLAELRELGLLYDRSAEGEFLQLYTAPFDQRFFFEIIERRQGYDQYGAANAPVRLAAMAGLRG
;
A
#
# COMPACT_ATOMS: atom_id res chain seq x y z
N ASP A 1 -42.77 5.45 7.78
CA ASP A 1 -43.68 4.40 8.17
C ASP A 1 -44.13 3.47 7.00
N LYS A 2 -43.48 3.61 5.81
CA LYS A 2 -43.81 2.79 4.62
C LYS A 2 -42.60 2.06 4.03
N ILE A 3 -41.45 2.14 4.69
CA ILE A 3 -40.26 1.38 4.30
C ILE A 3 -40.23 0.11 5.15
N PHE A 4 -40.38 -1.04 4.51
CA PHE A 4 -40.45 -2.35 5.17
C PHE A 4 -39.16 -3.13 5.04
N TYR A 5 -38.38 -2.83 4.03
CA TYR A 5 -37.11 -3.52 3.73
C TYR A 5 -36.18 -2.62 2.93
N VAL A 6 -34.90 -2.70 3.21
CA VAL A 6 -33.85 -1.93 2.52
C VAL A 6 -32.79 -2.88 2.00
N GLN A 7 -32.57 -2.83 0.69
CA GLN A 7 -31.44 -3.48 0.03
C GLN A 7 -30.43 -2.42 -0.39
N LEU A 8 -29.17 -2.69 -0.10
CA LEU A 8 -28.07 -1.79 -0.36
C LEU A 8 -27.08 -2.43 -1.34
N ALA A 9 -26.54 -1.61 -2.20
CA ALA A 9 -25.36 -1.88 -3.01
C ALA A 9 -24.63 -0.57 -3.26
N ASP A 10 -23.34 -0.67 -3.44
CA ASP A 10 -22.47 0.37 -3.99
C ASP A 10 -22.05 -0.05 -5.40
N ALA A 11 -21.42 0.83 -6.15
CA ALA A 11 -20.85 0.52 -7.47
C ALA A 11 -19.74 1.50 -7.85
N PRO A 12 -18.73 1.08 -8.63
CA PRO A 12 -17.78 2.00 -9.22
C PRO A 12 -18.48 2.88 -10.25
N TRP A 13 -18.03 4.12 -10.38
CA TRP A 13 -18.52 4.99 -11.43
C TRP A 13 -17.95 4.55 -12.80
N ALA A 14 -18.78 4.03 -13.67
CA ALA A 14 -18.36 3.49 -14.96
C ALA A 14 -19.27 3.97 -16.10
N ASN A 15 -18.66 4.34 -17.24
CA ASN A 15 -19.40 4.65 -18.45
C ASN A 15 -19.74 3.38 -19.21
N THR A 16 -20.75 2.67 -18.75
CA THR A 16 -21.24 1.43 -19.35
C THR A 16 -22.78 1.40 -19.35
N ASP A 17 -23.38 0.43 -20.06
CA ASP A 17 -24.83 0.22 -20.04
C ASP A 17 -25.33 -0.05 -18.62
N VAL A 18 -26.42 0.62 -18.23
CA VAL A 18 -26.99 0.58 -16.88
C VAL A 18 -27.40 -0.84 -16.48
N LEU A 19 -27.93 -1.63 -17.40
CA LEU A 19 -28.34 -3.02 -17.08
C LEU A 19 -27.11 -3.91 -16.84
N SER A 20 -26.08 -3.76 -17.66
CA SER A 20 -24.81 -4.45 -17.48
C SER A 20 -24.18 -4.04 -16.14
N HIS A 21 -24.09 -2.72 -15.88
CA HIS A 21 -23.54 -2.18 -14.66
C HIS A 21 -24.25 -2.73 -13.41
N SER A 22 -25.59 -2.71 -13.39
CA SER A 22 -26.39 -3.15 -12.25
C SER A 22 -26.36 -4.66 -12.01
N ARG A 23 -25.94 -5.47 -13.00
CA ARG A 23 -25.96 -6.93 -12.91
C ARG A 23 -24.60 -7.57 -12.69
N HIS A 24 -23.52 -6.83 -12.97
CA HIS A 24 -22.16 -7.39 -12.99
C HIS A 24 -21.16 -6.64 -12.13
N TYR A 25 -21.43 -5.35 -11.78
CA TYR A 25 -20.43 -4.47 -11.17
C TYR A 25 -20.85 -3.88 -9.82
N ARG A 26 -21.96 -4.35 -9.21
CA ARG A 26 -22.28 -3.93 -7.85
C ARG A 26 -21.17 -4.37 -6.89
N CYS A 27 -20.90 -3.56 -5.89
CA CYS A 27 -19.96 -3.87 -4.83
C CYS A 27 -20.55 -3.53 -3.46
N PHE A 28 -19.83 -3.87 -2.41
CA PHE A 28 -20.26 -3.60 -1.05
C PHE A 28 -20.14 -2.09 -0.74
N PRO A 29 -20.98 -1.55 0.16
CA PRO A 29 -20.85 -0.18 0.66
C PRO A 29 -19.41 0.16 1.06
N GLY A 30 -18.90 1.29 0.54
CA GLY A 30 -17.54 1.72 0.76
C GLY A 30 -16.48 1.17 -0.20
N GLN A 31 -16.83 0.25 -1.08
CA GLN A 31 -15.96 -0.24 -2.15
C GLN A 31 -16.15 0.55 -3.46
N GLY A 32 -17.33 1.15 -3.66
CA GLY A 32 -17.65 1.96 -4.82
C GLY A 32 -17.57 3.45 -4.56
N GLU A 33 -18.29 4.20 -5.40
CA GLU A 33 -18.25 5.67 -5.45
C GLU A 33 -19.63 6.31 -5.18
N PHE A 34 -20.67 5.52 -4.86
CA PHE A 34 -21.97 6.05 -4.51
C PHE A 34 -22.00 6.57 -3.08
N ASP A 35 -22.76 7.65 -2.86
CA ASP A 35 -22.97 8.19 -1.52
C ASP A 35 -24.03 7.36 -0.74
N VAL A 36 -23.65 6.13 -0.45
CA VAL A 36 -24.48 5.20 0.32
C VAL A 36 -24.67 5.64 1.78
N THR A 37 -23.75 6.47 2.29
CA THR A 37 -23.80 7.02 3.64
C THR A 37 -24.97 7.99 3.80
N THR A 38 -25.06 9.00 2.93
CA THR A 38 -26.18 9.96 2.95
C THR A 38 -27.52 9.29 2.65
N PHE A 39 -27.53 8.33 1.71
CA PHE A 39 -28.72 7.53 1.44
C PHE A 39 -29.21 6.80 2.70
N THR A 40 -28.33 6.09 3.39
CA THR A 40 -28.70 5.33 4.60
C THR A 40 -29.12 6.26 5.74
N ALA A 41 -28.46 7.38 5.92
CA ALA A 41 -28.88 8.41 6.89
C ALA A 41 -30.30 8.92 6.61
N ALA A 42 -30.66 9.17 5.34
CA ALA A 42 -32.01 9.58 4.96
C ALA A 42 -33.05 8.49 5.22
N VAL A 43 -32.70 7.23 5.04
CA VAL A 43 -33.56 6.07 5.37
C VAL A 43 -33.85 6.01 6.88
N LEU A 44 -32.84 6.25 7.73
CA LEU A 44 -33.02 6.32 9.18
C LEU A 44 -33.87 7.53 9.56
N ASP A 45 -33.68 8.68 8.93
CA ASP A 45 -34.52 9.88 9.13
C ASP A 45 -35.98 9.65 8.75
N ALA A 46 -36.25 8.82 7.73
CA ALA A 46 -37.60 8.41 7.38
C ALA A 46 -38.26 7.54 8.45
N GLY A 47 -37.51 7.02 9.42
CA GLY A 47 -38.00 6.25 10.55
C GLY A 47 -37.80 4.74 10.42
N TYR A 48 -36.99 4.30 9.50
CA TYR A 48 -36.64 2.89 9.33
C TYR A 48 -35.77 2.39 10.50
N THR A 49 -36.10 1.21 11.01
CA THR A 49 -35.38 0.54 12.10
C THR A 49 -35.15 -0.94 11.81
N GLY A 50 -35.46 -1.37 10.58
CA GLY A 50 -35.28 -2.76 10.15
C GLY A 50 -33.86 -3.08 9.70
N PRO A 51 -33.62 -4.31 9.27
CA PRO A 51 -32.30 -4.76 8.82
C PRO A 51 -31.89 -4.10 7.49
N LEU A 52 -30.59 -3.81 7.35
CA LEU A 52 -29.97 -3.48 6.09
C LEU A 52 -29.48 -4.77 5.41
N SER A 53 -29.91 -4.99 4.17
CA SER A 53 -29.58 -6.18 3.39
C SER A 53 -28.67 -5.82 2.23
N LEU A 54 -27.66 -6.63 1.98
CA LEU A 54 -26.80 -6.49 0.79
C LEU A 54 -27.36 -7.35 -0.35
N GLU A 55 -27.48 -6.74 -1.54
CA GLU A 55 -27.84 -7.44 -2.76
C GLU A 55 -26.82 -7.10 -3.86
N ILE A 56 -25.77 -7.92 -3.94
CA ILE A 56 -24.60 -7.62 -4.76
C ILE A 56 -24.52 -8.57 -5.94
N PHE A 57 -24.83 -8.05 -7.14
CA PHE A 57 -24.60 -8.73 -8.40
C PHE A 57 -23.22 -8.34 -8.93
N ASN A 58 -22.23 -9.24 -8.71
CA ASN A 58 -20.84 -9.06 -9.09
C ASN A 58 -20.24 -10.41 -9.49
N ASP A 59 -19.69 -10.46 -10.69
CA ASP A 59 -19.17 -11.72 -11.24
C ASP A 59 -17.89 -12.17 -10.53
N GLU A 60 -17.03 -11.23 -10.11
CA GLU A 60 -15.83 -11.51 -9.34
C GLU A 60 -16.16 -12.09 -7.96
N PHE A 61 -17.15 -11.53 -7.26
CA PHE A 61 -17.59 -12.04 -5.95
C PHE A 61 -18.18 -13.44 -6.03
N ARG A 62 -18.83 -13.78 -7.16
CA ARG A 62 -19.33 -15.15 -7.39
C ARG A 62 -18.20 -16.17 -7.57
N ALA A 63 -17.06 -15.74 -8.10
CA ALA A 63 -15.88 -16.58 -8.27
C ALA A 63 -14.96 -16.58 -7.03
N ALA A 64 -15.12 -15.61 -6.11
CA ALA A 64 -14.29 -15.46 -4.93
C ALA A 64 -14.63 -16.48 -3.82
N PRO A 65 -13.70 -16.78 -2.89
CA PRO A 65 -13.98 -17.61 -1.72
C PRO A 65 -15.09 -17.02 -0.86
N ALA A 66 -16.19 -17.77 -0.67
CA ALA A 66 -17.40 -17.30 0.01
C ALA A 66 -17.15 -16.72 1.41
N ARG A 67 -16.19 -17.31 2.18
CA ARG A 67 -15.85 -16.83 3.53
C ARG A 67 -15.23 -15.44 3.50
N ALA A 68 -14.32 -15.18 2.57
CA ALA A 68 -13.67 -13.87 2.43
C ALA A 68 -14.67 -12.82 1.99
N THR A 69 -15.53 -13.15 1.00
CA THR A 69 -16.60 -12.28 0.51
C THR A 69 -17.61 -11.93 1.63
N ALA A 70 -18.00 -12.91 2.45
CA ALA A 70 -18.88 -12.66 3.59
C ALA A 70 -18.24 -11.79 4.68
N ALA A 71 -16.94 -11.95 4.94
CA ALA A 71 -16.21 -11.10 5.86
C ALA A 71 -16.13 -9.64 5.37
N ASP A 72 -15.90 -9.44 4.07
CA ASP A 72 -15.91 -8.11 3.46
C ASP A 72 -17.31 -7.49 3.45
N ALA A 73 -18.35 -8.28 3.21
CA ALA A 73 -19.73 -7.85 3.30
C ALA A 73 -20.07 -7.31 4.71
N MET A 74 -19.71 -8.05 5.76
CA MET A 74 -19.93 -7.61 7.15
C MET A 74 -19.08 -6.39 7.49
N ARG A 75 -17.82 -6.35 7.07
CA ARG A 75 -16.95 -5.19 7.26
C ARG A 75 -17.53 -3.94 6.61
N SER A 76 -18.14 -4.08 5.43
CA SER A 76 -18.75 -2.97 4.70
C SER A 76 -19.97 -2.39 5.42
N LEU A 77 -20.82 -3.26 5.98
CA LEU A 77 -21.97 -2.81 6.77
C LEU A 77 -21.52 -2.10 8.06
N ASN A 78 -20.56 -2.68 8.77
CA ASN A 78 -19.99 -2.06 9.97
C ASN A 78 -19.35 -0.69 9.65
N TRP A 79 -18.60 -0.60 8.55
CA TRP A 79 -18.05 0.66 8.09
C TRP A 79 -19.15 1.67 7.73
N LEU A 80 -20.20 1.23 7.02
CA LEU A 80 -21.33 2.09 6.66
C LEU A 80 -22.03 2.65 7.90
N GLU A 81 -22.31 1.80 8.91
CA GLU A 81 -22.92 2.23 10.15
C GLU A 81 -22.05 3.25 10.91
N GLU A 82 -20.73 3.04 10.96
CA GLU A 82 -19.79 3.99 11.51
C GLU A 82 -19.86 5.34 10.80
N GLN A 83 -19.90 5.36 9.45
CA GLN A 83 -20.01 6.60 8.69
C GLN A 83 -21.34 7.32 8.97
N VAL A 84 -22.45 6.59 8.88
CA VAL A 84 -23.81 7.12 9.14
C VAL A 84 -23.94 7.67 10.56
N ARG A 85 -23.26 7.06 11.52
CA ARG A 85 -23.29 7.46 12.93
C ARG A 85 -22.89 8.93 13.14
N ALA A 86 -21.94 9.43 12.35
CA ALA A 86 -21.46 10.81 12.40
C ALA A 86 -22.37 11.81 11.65
N VAL A 87 -23.25 11.33 10.76
CA VAL A 87 -24.12 12.20 9.95
C VAL A 87 -25.24 12.80 10.81
N PRO A 88 -25.42 14.14 10.83
CA PRO A 88 -26.56 14.76 11.51
C PRO A 88 -27.89 14.40 10.84
N SER A 89 -28.89 14.05 11.65
CA SER A 89 -30.25 13.86 11.16
C SER A 89 -30.82 15.18 10.62
N LEU A 90 -31.42 15.12 9.45
CA LEU A 90 -32.10 16.29 8.82
C LEU A 90 -33.29 16.79 9.65
N LYS A 91 -33.86 15.95 10.52
CA LYS A 91 -35.00 16.32 11.38
C LYS A 91 -34.60 16.94 12.69
N THR A 92 -33.51 16.50 13.30
CA THR A 92 -33.13 16.87 14.66
C THR A 92 -31.83 17.63 14.74
N GLY A 93 -31.01 17.60 13.68
CA GLY A 93 -29.64 18.14 13.67
C GLY A 93 -28.66 17.38 14.57
N ILE A 94 -29.08 16.30 15.22
CA ILE A 94 -28.24 15.47 16.10
C ILE A 94 -27.65 14.33 15.30
N PRO A 95 -26.36 13.99 15.45
CA PRO A 95 -25.76 12.82 14.82
C PRO A 95 -26.54 11.54 15.11
N HIS A 96 -26.69 10.66 14.11
CA HIS A 96 -27.46 9.40 14.24
C HIS A 96 -26.89 8.50 15.33
N GLY A 97 -25.60 8.54 15.60
CA GLY A 97 -24.98 7.79 16.70
C GLY A 97 -25.41 8.23 18.11
N LEU A 98 -26.02 9.39 18.23
CA LEU A 98 -26.61 9.88 19.48
C LEU A 98 -28.14 9.68 19.53
N SER A 99 -28.74 9.10 18.49
CA SER A 99 -30.15 8.77 18.45
C SER A 99 -30.43 7.50 19.23
N HIS A 100 -31.51 7.48 20.02
CA HIS A 100 -31.96 6.29 20.75
C HIS A 100 -32.84 5.34 19.90
N ARG A 101 -33.03 5.65 18.61
CA ARG A 101 -33.95 4.88 17.74
C ARG A 101 -33.32 3.60 17.19
N VAL A 102 -32.04 3.66 16.89
CA VAL A 102 -31.24 2.53 16.39
C VAL A 102 -29.88 2.54 17.08
N THR A 103 -29.32 1.35 17.28
CA THR A 103 -27.94 1.23 17.73
C THR A 103 -27.08 1.00 16.50
N LEU A 104 -26.13 1.90 16.24
CA LEU A 104 -25.18 1.80 15.13
C LEU A 104 -23.83 1.34 15.65
N PHE A 105 -23.07 0.66 14.80
CA PHE A 105 -21.73 0.17 15.09
C PHE A 105 -20.78 1.30 15.51
N ASP A 106 -20.06 1.09 16.60
CA ASP A 106 -19.18 2.08 17.23
C ASP A 106 -17.80 1.48 17.53
N PRO A 107 -16.94 1.31 16.53
CA PRO A 107 -15.59 0.79 16.73
C PRO A 107 -14.68 1.89 17.32
N PRO A 108 -13.49 1.53 17.84
CA PRO A 108 -12.43 2.48 18.07
C PRO A 108 -12.15 3.32 16.79
N PRO A 109 -11.75 4.59 16.93
CA PRO A 109 -11.50 5.44 15.76
C PRO A 109 -10.39 4.87 14.86
N PRO A 110 -10.34 5.28 13.57
CA PRO A 110 -9.22 4.93 12.70
C PRO A 110 -7.88 5.33 13.31
N PRO A 111 -6.82 4.51 13.15
CA PRO A 111 -5.52 4.83 13.71
C PRO A 111 -4.93 6.10 13.07
N ALA A 112 -4.30 6.95 13.89
CA ALA A 112 -3.48 8.05 13.39
C ALA A 112 -2.14 7.49 12.93
N LEU A 113 -2.04 7.18 11.63
CA LEU A 113 -0.83 6.63 11.02
C LEU A 113 0.21 7.73 10.84
N GLN A 114 1.46 7.46 11.25
CA GLN A 114 2.56 8.42 11.23
C GLN A 114 3.65 8.09 10.20
N GLY A 115 3.44 7.05 9.41
CA GLY A 115 4.38 6.58 8.41
C GLY A 115 4.62 5.08 8.48
N TRP A 116 5.65 4.65 7.79
CA TRP A 116 6.09 3.26 7.73
C TRP A 116 7.26 3.05 8.70
N SER A 117 7.18 2.03 9.56
CA SER A 117 8.30 1.66 10.45
C SER A 117 9.30 0.76 9.73
N PHE A 118 8.82 -0.31 9.10
CA PHE A 118 9.66 -1.24 8.36
C PHE A 118 8.85 -2.06 7.35
N ILE A 119 9.58 -2.68 6.42
CA ILE A 119 9.05 -3.72 5.52
C ILE A 119 9.81 -5.00 5.79
N GLU A 120 9.09 -6.10 5.98
CA GLU A 120 9.65 -7.43 6.23
C GLU A 120 9.55 -8.30 4.99
N PHE A 121 10.68 -8.86 4.57
CA PHE A 121 10.78 -9.81 3.49
C PHE A 121 10.95 -11.22 4.01
N ALA A 122 10.17 -12.14 3.45
CA ALA A 122 10.33 -13.58 3.63
C ALA A 122 11.30 -14.13 2.60
N ALA A 123 12.28 -14.92 3.05
CA ALA A 123 13.26 -15.55 2.15
C ALA A 123 13.81 -16.84 2.77
N ASP A 124 14.24 -17.76 1.90
CA ASP A 124 15.16 -18.82 2.29
C ASP A 124 16.63 -18.32 2.32
N PRO A 125 17.59 -19.08 2.84
CA PRO A 125 18.97 -18.63 2.94
C PRO A 125 19.61 -18.22 1.61
N ALA A 126 19.25 -18.88 0.50
CA ALA A 126 19.81 -18.57 -0.82
C ALA A 126 19.27 -17.26 -1.38
N HIS A 127 17.95 -17.04 -1.28
CA HIS A 127 17.32 -15.77 -1.69
C HIS A 127 17.71 -14.63 -0.78
N ALA A 128 17.86 -14.88 0.52
CA ALA A 128 18.30 -13.87 1.49
C ALA A 128 19.71 -13.36 1.19
N ALA A 129 20.65 -14.24 0.86
CA ALA A 129 22.01 -13.83 0.49
C ALA A 129 22.01 -12.93 -0.76
N ARG A 130 21.20 -13.26 -1.77
CA ARG A 130 21.06 -12.46 -3.00
C ARG A 130 20.35 -11.13 -2.73
N LEU A 131 19.31 -11.13 -1.89
CA LEU A 131 18.58 -9.91 -1.53
C LEU A 131 19.45 -9.00 -0.67
N ALA A 132 20.25 -9.54 0.24
CA ALA A 132 21.23 -8.80 1.02
C ALA A 132 22.27 -8.10 0.13
N GLU A 133 22.76 -8.80 -0.90
CA GLU A 133 23.68 -8.22 -1.87
C GLU A 133 23.00 -7.11 -2.69
N PHE A 134 21.79 -7.35 -3.19
CA PHE A 134 21.01 -6.35 -3.89
C PHE A 134 20.77 -5.10 -3.02
N LEU A 135 20.38 -5.26 -1.76
CA LEU A 135 20.18 -4.15 -0.82
C LEU A 135 21.47 -3.34 -0.62
N ARG A 136 22.64 -4.01 -0.53
CA ARG A 136 23.93 -3.30 -0.41
C ARG A 136 24.25 -2.49 -1.67
N THR A 137 24.00 -3.05 -2.86
CA THR A 137 24.26 -2.31 -4.12
C THR A 137 23.39 -1.08 -4.28
N ILE A 138 22.21 -1.06 -3.65
CA ILE A 138 21.34 0.13 -3.60
C ILE A 138 21.54 0.95 -2.33
N GLY A 139 22.62 0.72 -1.59
CA GLY A 139 23.09 1.58 -0.49
C GLY A 139 22.57 1.22 0.90
N PHE A 140 21.77 0.18 1.07
CA PHE A 140 21.37 -0.29 2.41
C PHE A 140 22.58 -0.90 3.14
N LYS A 141 22.69 -0.62 4.42
CA LYS A 141 23.67 -1.25 5.31
C LYS A 141 22.99 -2.31 6.17
N HIS A 142 23.66 -3.42 6.42
CA HIS A 142 23.27 -4.33 7.48
C HIS A 142 23.55 -3.64 8.81
N ILE A 143 22.52 -3.37 9.60
CA ILE A 143 22.63 -2.59 10.83
C ILE A 143 22.37 -3.40 12.09
N GLY A 144 21.90 -4.64 11.98
CA GLY A 144 21.69 -5.47 13.16
C GLY A 144 21.16 -6.84 12.85
N ARG A 145 21.26 -7.72 13.84
CA ARG A 145 20.70 -9.07 13.84
C ARG A 145 19.79 -9.26 15.04
N HIS A 146 18.64 -9.85 14.84
CA HIS A 146 17.69 -10.11 15.93
C HIS A 146 18.30 -11.02 17.02
N ARG A 147 18.00 -10.72 18.29
CA ARG A 147 18.64 -11.37 19.45
C ARG A 147 18.37 -12.87 19.57
N SER A 148 17.21 -13.33 19.08
CA SER A 148 16.74 -14.70 19.31
C SER A 148 16.24 -15.42 18.06
N LYS A 149 16.16 -14.73 16.92
CA LYS A 149 15.60 -15.23 15.67
C LYS A 149 16.57 -15.05 14.50
N SER A 150 16.46 -15.86 13.47
CA SER A 150 17.21 -15.70 12.22
C SER A 150 16.61 -14.56 11.38
N VAL A 151 16.78 -13.33 11.85
CA VAL A 151 16.24 -12.11 11.24
C VAL A 151 17.32 -11.04 11.21
N ASP A 152 17.58 -10.51 10.04
CA ASP A 152 18.54 -9.43 9.80
C ASP A 152 17.84 -8.10 9.54
N LEU A 153 18.44 -7.00 10.00
CA LEU A 153 17.95 -5.64 9.84
C LEU A 153 18.88 -4.85 8.93
N TYR A 154 18.30 -4.24 7.91
CA TYR A 154 18.98 -3.35 6.99
C TYR A 154 18.41 -1.93 7.11
N GLY A 155 19.27 -0.91 7.04
CA GLY A 155 18.88 0.48 7.20
C GLY A 155 19.49 1.39 6.14
N GLN A 156 18.75 2.45 5.79
CA GLN A 156 19.17 3.54 4.92
C GLN A 156 18.32 4.78 5.24
N GLY A 157 18.92 5.84 5.79
CA GLY A 157 18.16 6.94 6.36
C GLY A 157 17.17 6.45 7.42
N GLU A 158 15.87 6.78 7.28
CA GLU A 158 14.80 6.27 8.14
C GLU A 158 14.17 4.96 7.61
N VAL A 159 14.59 4.49 6.43
CA VAL A 159 14.05 3.26 5.84
C VAL A 159 14.63 2.03 6.52
N ARG A 160 13.77 1.11 6.91
CA ARG A 160 14.13 -0.17 7.51
C ARG A 160 13.57 -1.33 6.70
N VAL A 161 14.45 -2.27 6.40
CA VAL A 161 14.12 -3.55 5.73
C VAL A 161 14.51 -4.68 6.66
N VAL A 162 13.54 -5.51 7.00
CA VAL A 162 13.72 -6.71 7.82
C VAL A 162 13.79 -7.93 6.90
N LEU A 163 14.80 -8.76 7.06
CA LEU A 163 14.98 -10.00 6.30
C LEU A 163 14.76 -11.18 7.23
N ASN A 164 13.64 -11.86 7.09
CA ASN A 164 13.23 -12.94 7.98
C ASN A 164 13.50 -14.31 7.35
N LEU A 165 14.44 -15.04 7.95
CA LEU A 165 14.87 -16.37 7.58
C LEU A 165 14.45 -17.42 8.63
N GLU A 166 13.65 -17.05 9.63
CA GLU A 166 13.27 -17.95 10.71
C GLU A 166 12.42 -19.11 10.17
N GLU A 167 12.88 -20.35 10.37
CA GLU A 167 12.26 -21.54 9.80
C GLU A 167 10.87 -21.83 10.38
N ASP A 168 10.71 -21.66 11.70
CA ASP A 168 9.42 -21.86 12.38
C ASP A 168 8.70 -20.52 12.54
N SER A 169 8.31 -19.91 11.42
CA SER A 169 7.70 -18.59 11.39
C SER A 169 6.61 -18.43 10.32
N PHE A 170 5.81 -17.38 10.49
CA PHE A 170 4.90 -16.94 9.47
C PHE A 170 5.63 -16.61 8.15
N ALA A 171 6.79 -15.95 8.23
CA ALA A 171 7.56 -15.56 7.05
C ALA A 171 7.99 -16.79 6.23
N ARG A 172 8.38 -17.90 6.90
CA ARG A 172 8.71 -19.15 6.21
C ARG A 172 7.52 -19.73 5.45
N ALA A 173 6.36 -19.83 6.09
CA ALA A 173 5.14 -20.31 5.44
C ALA A 173 4.69 -19.40 4.28
N TYR A 174 4.88 -18.09 4.44
CA TYR A 174 4.61 -17.12 3.37
C TYR A 174 5.58 -17.30 2.19
N PHE A 175 6.87 -17.46 2.46
CA PHE A 175 7.87 -17.74 1.41
C PHE A 175 7.55 -19.01 0.62
N GLU A 176 7.13 -20.09 1.29
CA GLU A 176 6.78 -21.35 0.62
C GLU A 176 5.60 -21.20 -0.34
N THR A 177 4.71 -20.27 -0.09
CA THR A 177 3.53 -20.00 -0.92
C THR A 177 3.82 -18.97 -2.00
N HIS A 178 4.51 -17.89 -1.65
CA HIS A 178 4.63 -16.69 -2.46
C HIS A 178 6.04 -16.43 -3.00
N GLY A 179 7.04 -17.24 -2.58
CA GLY A 179 8.46 -17.01 -2.87
C GLY A 179 9.00 -15.77 -2.15
N VAL A 180 10.22 -15.34 -2.53
CA VAL A 180 10.82 -14.14 -1.95
C VAL A 180 9.97 -12.91 -2.25
N SER A 181 9.46 -12.29 -1.19
CA SER A 181 8.51 -11.17 -1.27
C SER A 181 8.35 -10.47 0.08
N ALA A 182 7.81 -9.27 0.08
CA ALA A 182 7.41 -8.61 1.31
C ALA A 182 6.23 -9.37 1.93
N CYS A 183 6.44 -9.96 3.09
CA CYS A 183 5.43 -10.73 3.83
C CYS A 183 4.72 -9.90 4.90
N ALA A 184 5.29 -8.76 5.28
CA ALA A 184 4.67 -7.85 6.23
C ALA A 184 5.13 -6.40 6.03
N THR A 185 4.27 -5.49 6.46
CA THR A 185 4.54 -4.06 6.58
C THR A 185 4.23 -3.58 7.98
N ALA A 186 5.00 -2.66 8.52
CA ALA A 186 4.76 -2.07 9.82
C ALA A 186 4.43 -0.59 9.70
N LEU A 187 3.34 -0.19 10.34
CA LEU A 187 2.86 1.19 10.40
C LEU A 187 3.19 1.79 11.76
N SER A 188 3.78 2.97 11.76
CA SER A 188 4.03 3.78 12.96
C SER A 188 2.73 4.41 13.43
N ILE A 189 2.38 4.21 14.69
CA ILE A 189 1.16 4.74 15.31
C ILE A 189 1.39 5.13 16.77
N HIS A 190 0.40 5.76 17.42
CA HIS A 190 0.48 6.12 18.84
C HIS A 190 -0.28 5.17 19.78
N ASP A 191 -1.24 4.41 19.28
CA ASP A 191 -2.10 3.55 20.10
C ASP A 191 -2.34 2.20 19.39
N ALA A 192 -1.37 1.30 19.52
CA ALA A 192 -1.45 -0.02 18.92
C ALA A 192 -2.60 -0.89 19.48
N PRO A 193 -2.92 -0.86 20.78
CA PRO A 193 -4.10 -1.54 21.29
C PRO A 193 -5.41 -1.09 20.66
N ALA A 194 -5.63 0.22 20.51
CA ALA A 194 -6.84 0.76 19.87
C ALA A 194 -6.93 0.38 18.39
N ALA A 195 -5.80 0.47 17.65
CA ALA A 195 -5.74 0.06 16.25
C ALA A 195 -6.05 -1.43 16.06
N LEU A 196 -5.50 -2.29 16.93
CA LEU A 196 -5.79 -3.71 16.94
C LEU A 196 -7.27 -3.98 17.25
N ALA A 197 -7.83 -3.34 18.29
CA ALA A 197 -9.24 -3.50 18.67
C ALA A 197 -10.17 -3.07 17.53
N ARG A 198 -9.85 -1.98 16.81
CA ARG A 198 -10.59 -1.57 15.60
C ARG A 198 -10.53 -2.63 14.52
N ALA A 199 -9.34 -3.11 14.20
CA ALA A 199 -9.16 -4.12 13.16
C ALA A 199 -9.94 -5.42 13.48
N GLU A 200 -9.90 -5.88 14.73
CA GLU A 200 -10.66 -7.05 15.19
C GLU A 200 -12.18 -6.81 15.12
N ALA A 201 -12.66 -5.63 15.53
CA ALA A 201 -14.06 -5.24 15.43
C ALA A 201 -14.55 -5.20 13.96
N LEU A 202 -13.67 -4.91 13.02
CA LEU A 202 -13.91 -4.94 11.58
C LEU A 202 -13.58 -6.29 10.92
N GLY A 203 -13.45 -7.36 11.71
CA GLY A 203 -13.33 -8.73 11.23
C GLY A 203 -11.93 -9.13 10.75
N CYS A 204 -10.88 -8.39 11.10
CA CYS A 204 -9.51 -8.81 10.84
C CYS A 204 -9.05 -9.84 11.88
N SER A 205 -8.30 -10.84 11.45
CA SER A 205 -7.72 -11.82 12.37
C SER A 205 -6.42 -11.27 12.97
N ARG A 206 -6.36 -11.23 14.30
CA ARG A 206 -5.12 -11.00 15.02
C ARG A 206 -4.12 -12.12 14.72
N VAL A 207 -2.87 -11.74 14.59
CA VAL A 207 -1.76 -12.69 14.47
C VAL A 207 -0.85 -12.53 15.67
N THR A 208 -0.57 -13.65 16.34
CA THR A 208 0.39 -13.74 17.45
C THR A 208 1.57 -14.57 16.98
N GLY A 209 2.74 -13.95 16.92
CA GLY A 209 3.99 -14.63 16.64
C GLY A 209 4.63 -15.17 17.93
N ARG A 210 5.71 -15.93 17.76
CA ARG A 210 6.58 -16.32 18.89
C ARG A 210 7.32 -15.08 19.40
N ILE A 211 7.19 -14.79 20.68
CA ILE A 211 7.83 -13.67 21.36
C ILE A 211 8.88 -14.25 22.32
N GLY A 212 10.11 -13.82 22.19
CA GLY A 212 11.20 -14.20 23.09
C GLY A 212 11.19 -13.39 24.38
N HIS A 213 12.10 -13.73 25.28
CA HIS A 213 12.25 -13.02 26.56
C HIS A 213 12.73 -11.57 26.32
N ASN A 214 12.01 -10.60 26.86
CA ASN A 214 12.27 -9.15 26.70
C ASN A 214 12.22 -8.65 25.24
N GLU A 215 11.46 -9.30 24.37
CA GLU A 215 11.14 -8.79 23.04
C GLU A 215 9.85 -7.97 23.04
N LEU A 216 9.79 -7.00 22.14
CA LEU A 216 8.57 -6.22 21.96
C LEU A 216 7.43 -7.07 21.39
N THR A 217 6.26 -6.87 21.93
CA THR A 217 5.02 -7.38 21.34
C THR A 217 4.44 -6.35 20.42
N ILE A 218 4.65 -6.52 19.11
CA ILE A 218 4.07 -5.64 18.09
C ILE A 218 2.78 -6.30 17.61
N PRO A 219 1.59 -5.71 17.86
CA PRO A 219 0.33 -6.24 17.37
C PRO A 219 0.29 -6.31 15.86
N ALA A 220 -0.26 -7.39 15.32
CA ALA A 220 -0.40 -7.59 13.89
C ALA A 220 -1.77 -8.16 13.51
N VAL A 221 -2.23 -7.82 12.31
CA VAL A 221 -3.42 -8.39 11.69
C VAL A 221 -3.10 -8.90 10.28
N ARG A 222 -3.93 -9.85 9.81
CA ARG A 222 -3.84 -10.31 8.42
C ARG A 222 -4.49 -9.31 7.48
N ALA A 223 -3.74 -8.94 6.47
CA ALA A 223 -4.25 -8.23 5.30
C ALA A 223 -5.05 -9.19 4.38
N PRO A 224 -5.79 -8.67 3.36
CA PRO A 224 -6.60 -9.49 2.46
C PRO A 224 -5.84 -10.58 1.69
N ASP A 225 -4.56 -10.38 1.40
CA ASP A 225 -3.68 -11.36 0.75
C ASP A 225 -3.02 -12.36 1.71
N GLY A 226 -3.27 -12.22 3.00
CA GLY A 226 -2.65 -13.04 4.02
C GLY A 226 -1.32 -12.52 4.56
N SER A 227 -0.73 -11.46 3.98
CA SER A 227 0.41 -10.74 4.55
C SER A 227 0.07 -10.11 5.90
N LEU A 228 1.07 -9.63 6.63
CA LEU A 228 0.82 -9.00 7.94
C LEU A 228 0.92 -7.48 7.86
N VAL A 229 0.05 -6.82 8.63
CA VAL A 229 0.18 -5.41 8.97
C VAL A 229 0.43 -5.30 10.46
N TYR A 230 1.64 -4.85 10.82
CA TYR A 230 2.02 -4.56 12.19
C TYR A 230 1.62 -3.14 12.58
N PHE A 231 1.14 -2.97 13.80
CA PHE A 231 0.87 -1.68 14.42
C PHE A 231 1.96 -1.37 15.45
N PHE A 232 2.99 -0.65 15.04
CA PHE A 232 4.09 -0.30 15.92
C PHE A 232 3.80 1.01 16.66
N ASP A 233 3.64 0.93 17.99
CA ASP A 233 3.48 2.11 18.84
C ASP A 233 4.85 2.78 19.04
N VAL A 234 5.02 3.98 18.45
CA VAL A 234 6.27 4.73 18.51
C VAL A 234 6.70 5.14 19.93
N ARG A 235 5.81 5.02 20.90
CA ARG A 235 6.12 5.26 22.33
C ARG A 235 6.71 4.04 23.01
N GLN A 236 6.67 2.87 22.36
CA GLN A 236 7.21 1.63 22.88
C GLN A 236 8.66 1.41 22.44
N GLY A 237 9.42 0.63 23.20
CA GLY A 237 10.79 0.28 22.84
C GLY A 237 11.86 1.29 23.25
N GLY A 238 11.50 2.38 23.96
CA GLY A 238 12.44 3.39 24.43
C GLY A 238 13.13 4.12 23.28
N GLU A 239 14.41 4.47 23.45
CA GLU A 239 15.21 5.24 22.48
C GLU A 239 15.40 4.52 21.14
N HIS A 240 15.39 3.18 21.14
CA HIS A 240 15.64 2.37 19.93
C HIS A 240 14.37 1.80 19.29
N GLY A 241 13.18 2.04 19.87
CA GLY A 241 11.94 1.51 19.34
C GLY A 241 12.00 -0.01 19.12
N PHE A 242 11.52 -0.51 17.97
CA PHE A 242 11.58 -1.94 17.63
C PHE A 242 13.01 -2.44 17.35
N GLU A 243 13.94 -1.56 17.01
CA GLU A 243 15.35 -1.90 16.79
C GLU A 243 16.01 -2.41 18.08
N GLY A 244 15.44 -2.11 19.25
CA GLY A 244 15.86 -2.64 20.55
C GLY A 244 15.80 -4.17 20.64
N ASP A 245 15.11 -4.87 19.76
CA ASP A 245 15.11 -6.32 19.66
C ASP A 245 16.30 -6.88 18.86
N PHE A 246 17.12 -6.01 18.31
CA PHE A 246 18.29 -6.34 17.50
C PHE A 246 19.59 -6.06 18.26
N ILE A 247 20.60 -6.86 17.99
CA ILE A 247 21.99 -6.55 18.33
C ILE A 247 22.50 -5.66 17.20
N LEU A 248 22.55 -4.34 17.47
CA LEU A 248 22.92 -3.36 16.47
C LEU A 248 24.43 -3.33 16.25
N ASP A 249 24.84 -3.18 14.99
CA ASP A 249 26.23 -2.93 14.60
C ASP A 249 26.52 -1.42 14.69
N THR A 250 27.19 -1.02 15.76
CA THR A 250 27.53 0.36 16.03
C THR A 250 28.54 0.93 15.02
N SER A 251 29.31 0.08 14.31
CA SER A 251 30.24 0.51 13.27
C SER A 251 29.52 0.94 11.99
N ALA A 252 28.45 0.25 11.63
CA ALA A 252 27.61 0.57 10.48
C ALA A 252 26.87 1.91 10.63
N ALA A 253 26.51 2.27 11.87
CA ALA A 253 25.86 3.55 12.19
C ALA A 253 26.82 4.75 12.09
N ALA A 254 28.13 4.55 12.35
CA ALA A 254 29.14 5.61 12.36
C ALA A 254 29.63 6.04 10.96
N GLU A 255 29.40 5.23 9.93
CA GLU A 255 29.76 5.56 8.56
C GLU A 255 28.68 6.48 7.93
N GLY A 256 28.90 7.80 8.04
CA GLY A 256 27.95 8.86 7.72
C GLY A 256 27.55 9.06 6.25
N ASP A 257 27.98 8.23 5.32
CA ASP A 257 27.63 8.40 3.89
C ASP A 257 26.55 7.39 3.48
N THR A 258 25.28 7.84 3.59
CA THR A 258 24.14 7.08 3.09
C THR A 258 23.78 7.56 1.68
N ALA A 259 23.61 6.64 0.72
CA ALA A 259 23.28 7.00 -0.67
C ALA A 259 21.99 7.82 -0.77
N PHE A 260 21.03 7.62 0.14
CA PHE A 260 19.73 8.31 0.15
C PHE A 260 19.67 9.55 1.05
N GLY A 261 20.70 9.77 1.90
CA GLY A 261 20.66 10.81 2.93
C GLY A 261 19.85 10.41 4.18
N ALA A 262 20.07 11.17 5.28
CA ALA A 262 19.50 10.83 6.60
C ALA A 262 17.96 10.91 6.66
N SER A 263 17.35 11.79 5.87
CA SER A 263 15.89 12.01 5.84
C SER A 263 15.14 11.11 4.87
N ALA A 264 15.81 10.12 4.26
CA ALA A 264 15.16 9.18 3.36
C ALA A 264 14.13 8.34 4.11
N ARG A 265 12.92 8.28 3.58
CA ARG A 265 11.80 7.53 4.18
C ARG A 265 10.97 6.85 3.11
N ILE A 266 10.17 5.86 3.48
CA ILE A 266 9.21 5.24 2.58
C ILE A 266 8.10 6.26 2.27
N ASP A 267 7.93 6.60 1.00
CA ASP A 267 6.87 7.50 0.50
C ASP A 267 5.57 6.71 0.27
N HIS A 268 5.65 5.62 -0.48
CA HIS A 268 4.50 4.78 -0.76
C HIS A 268 4.90 3.33 -1.06
N ILE A 269 3.91 2.45 -0.92
CA ILE A 269 4.01 1.05 -1.33
C ILE A 269 3.00 0.79 -2.43
N ALA A 270 3.45 0.19 -3.53
CA ALA A 270 2.56 -0.26 -4.58
C ALA A 270 2.44 -1.78 -4.56
N GLN A 271 1.20 -2.24 -4.61
CA GLN A 271 0.86 -3.67 -4.64
C GLN A 271 0.23 -4.03 -5.97
N VAL A 272 0.52 -5.23 -6.47
CA VAL A 272 -0.29 -5.88 -7.49
C VAL A 272 -1.37 -6.69 -6.81
N VAL A 273 -2.59 -6.59 -7.34
CA VAL A 273 -3.77 -7.23 -6.75
C VAL A 273 -4.54 -7.96 -7.84
N PRO A 274 -5.00 -9.20 -7.60
CA PRO A 274 -5.95 -9.87 -8.50
C PRO A 274 -7.20 -9.02 -8.71
N ALA A 275 -7.79 -9.05 -9.90
CA ALA A 275 -8.94 -8.22 -10.25
C ALA A 275 -10.09 -8.36 -9.23
N GLY A 276 -10.45 -9.58 -8.85
CA GLY A 276 -11.52 -9.84 -7.89
C GLY A 276 -11.21 -9.54 -6.41
N GLN A 277 -10.06 -8.97 -6.09
CA GLN A 277 -9.66 -8.67 -4.71
C GLN A 277 -9.44 -7.18 -4.46
N VAL A 278 -9.45 -6.34 -5.48
CA VAL A 278 -9.14 -4.91 -5.32
C VAL A 278 -10.16 -4.20 -4.43
N GLU A 279 -11.43 -4.54 -4.53
CA GLU A 279 -12.50 -3.98 -3.71
C GLU A 279 -12.32 -4.33 -2.23
N GLY A 280 -11.92 -5.57 -1.93
CA GLY A 280 -11.59 -6.01 -0.56
C GLY A 280 -10.40 -5.24 0.02
N TRP A 281 -9.35 -5.00 -0.79
CA TRP A 281 -8.22 -4.17 -0.41
C TRP A 281 -8.62 -2.71 -0.18
N MET A 282 -9.44 -2.13 -1.06
CA MET A 282 -9.97 -0.77 -0.90
C MET A 282 -10.72 -0.62 0.41
N LEU A 283 -11.61 -1.58 0.71
CA LEU A 283 -12.38 -1.57 1.94
C LEU A 283 -11.49 -1.77 3.19
N PHE A 284 -10.50 -2.67 3.12
CA PHE A 284 -9.53 -2.85 4.20
C PHE A 284 -8.77 -1.55 4.50
N CYS A 285 -8.21 -0.91 3.48
CA CYS A 285 -7.48 0.35 3.64
C CYS A 285 -8.38 1.46 4.22
N ARG A 286 -9.62 1.57 3.76
CA ARG A 286 -10.57 2.59 4.24
C ARG A 286 -11.06 2.31 5.65
N ALA A 287 -11.58 1.11 5.87
CA ALA A 287 -12.25 0.78 7.13
C ALA A 287 -11.26 0.54 8.26
N VAL A 288 -10.20 -0.22 8.02
CA VAL A 288 -9.24 -0.63 9.07
C VAL A 288 -8.17 0.42 9.29
N LEU A 289 -7.57 0.93 8.21
CA LEU A 289 -6.43 1.85 8.28
C LEU A 289 -6.83 3.33 8.21
N GLY A 290 -8.08 3.65 7.84
CA GLY A 290 -8.54 5.03 7.74
C GLY A 290 -8.00 5.81 6.55
N LEU A 291 -7.51 5.10 5.50
CA LEU A 291 -7.01 5.75 4.29
C LEU A 291 -8.17 6.24 3.41
N ALA A 292 -7.99 7.39 2.77
CA ALA A 292 -8.93 7.93 1.80
C ALA A 292 -8.50 7.63 0.37
N PRO A 293 -9.42 7.24 -0.55
CA PRO A 293 -9.09 7.11 -1.97
C PRO A 293 -8.84 8.50 -2.58
N VAL A 294 -7.74 8.64 -3.34
CA VAL A 294 -7.32 9.92 -3.92
C VAL A 294 -7.18 9.90 -5.44
N SER A 295 -6.93 8.75 -6.04
CA SER A 295 -6.86 8.65 -7.50
C SER A 295 -7.30 7.29 -8.03
N ASN A 296 -7.82 7.33 -9.26
CA ASN A 296 -8.11 6.17 -10.08
C ASN A 296 -7.51 6.44 -11.46
N THR A 297 -6.36 5.85 -11.74
CA THR A 297 -5.56 6.13 -12.92
C THR A 297 -5.48 4.91 -13.83
N VAL A 298 -5.59 5.14 -15.12
CA VAL A 298 -5.38 4.13 -16.16
C VAL A 298 -3.97 4.28 -16.73
N MET A 299 -3.19 3.21 -16.69
CA MET A 299 -1.83 3.16 -17.22
C MET A 299 -1.76 2.17 -18.39
N HIS A 300 -1.00 2.52 -19.42
CA HIS A 300 -0.79 1.67 -20.58
C HIS A 300 0.46 0.81 -20.40
N ASP A 301 0.27 -0.51 -20.28
CA ASP A 301 1.31 -1.52 -20.37
C ASP A 301 1.45 -1.95 -21.84
N PRO A 302 2.63 -2.34 -22.33
CA PRO A 302 2.78 -2.80 -23.73
C PRO A 302 1.82 -3.92 -24.14
N TYR A 303 1.28 -4.64 -23.17
CA TYR A 303 0.41 -5.81 -23.42
C TYR A 303 -1.03 -5.60 -22.95
N GLY A 304 -1.40 -4.39 -22.51
CA GLY A 304 -2.77 -4.11 -22.09
C GLY A 304 -2.89 -2.89 -21.18
N VAL A 305 -3.93 -2.89 -20.35
CA VAL A 305 -4.25 -1.78 -19.45
C VAL A 305 -4.10 -2.23 -18.00
N ILE A 306 -3.51 -1.35 -17.20
CA ILE A 306 -3.42 -1.47 -15.74
C ILE A 306 -4.25 -0.33 -15.14
N ARG A 307 -5.10 -0.65 -14.17
CA ARG A 307 -5.77 0.35 -13.34
C ARG A 307 -5.04 0.46 -12.03
N SER A 308 -4.77 1.68 -11.60
CA SER A 308 -4.12 2.00 -10.33
C SER A 308 -5.06 2.81 -9.47
N ARG A 309 -5.33 2.34 -8.26
CA ARG A 309 -6.12 3.05 -7.25
C ARG A 309 -5.21 3.41 -6.09
N ALA A 310 -5.08 4.70 -5.82
CA ALA A 310 -4.27 5.17 -4.71
C ALA A 310 -5.13 5.59 -3.53
N LEU A 311 -4.64 5.27 -2.34
CA LEU A 311 -5.22 5.68 -1.06
C LEU A 311 -4.12 6.29 -0.19
N GLU A 312 -4.47 7.30 0.60
CA GLU A 312 -3.51 7.95 1.49
C GLU A 312 -4.17 8.47 2.77
N THR A 313 -3.33 8.74 3.78
CA THR A 313 -3.74 9.51 4.95
C THR A 313 -3.90 11.00 4.59
N PRO A 314 -4.72 11.78 5.34
CA PRO A 314 -4.90 13.20 5.09
C PRO A 314 -3.58 14.02 5.10
N ASP A 315 -2.63 13.61 5.93
CA ASP A 315 -1.28 14.19 6.04
C ASP A 315 -0.26 13.58 5.08
N ARG A 316 -0.69 12.59 4.28
CA ARG A 316 0.12 11.90 3.27
C ARG A 316 1.35 11.16 3.81
N GLN A 317 1.36 10.82 5.09
CA GLN A 317 2.45 10.04 5.70
C GLN A 317 2.41 8.56 5.27
N VAL A 318 1.22 8.05 4.95
CA VAL A 318 1.04 6.68 4.44
C VAL A 318 0.27 6.74 3.13
N ARG A 319 0.87 6.15 2.09
CA ARG A 319 0.29 6.04 0.75
C ARG A 319 0.41 4.61 0.25
N VAL A 320 -0.68 4.11 -0.33
CA VAL A 320 -0.77 2.78 -0.94
C VAL A 320 -1.32 2.91 -2.36
N ALA A 321 -0.67 2.27 -3.32
CA ALA A 321 -1.17 2.15 -4.69
C ALA A 321 -1.51 0.70 -5.00
N LEU A 322 -2.74 0.43 -5.42
CA LEU A 322 -3.24 -0.89 -5.79
C LEU A 322 -3.32 -1.00 -7.30
N ASN A 323 -2.46 -1.82 -7.89
CA ASN A 323 -2.37 -2.03 -9.33
C ASN A 323 -3.09 -3.32 -9.73
N VAL A 324 -4.06 -3.21 -10.62
CA VAL A 324 -4.88 -4.32 -11.08
C VAL A 324 -4.93 -4.37 -12.60
N SER A 325 -4.98 -5.57 -13.17
CA SER A 325 -5.22 -5.79 -14.59
C SER A 325 -6.06 -7.02 -14.82
N GLU A 326 -7.04 -6.88 -15.72
CA GLU A 326 -7.90 -7.97 -16.17
C GLU A 326 -7.23 -8.83 -17.25
N ARG A 327 -6.16 -8.33 -17.89
CA ARG A 327 -5.44 -9.05 -18.95
C ARG A 327 -4.23 -9.80 -18.41
N ALA A 328 -4.21 -11.12 -18.57
CA ALA A 328 -3.12 -11.98 -18.10
C ALA A 328 -1.74 -11.67 -18.70
N SER A 329 -1.70 -10.99 -19.86
CA SER A 329 -0.46 -10.63 -20.57
C SER A 329 0.28 -9.43 -19.98
N THR A 330 -0.37 -8.61 -19.15
CA THR A 330 0.26 -7.41 -18.56
C THR A 330 1.33 -7.77 -17.53
N SER A 331 2.24 -6.83 -17.26
CA SER A 331 3.25 -6.97 -16.22
C SER A 331 2.64 -7.20 -14.84
N THR A 332 1.56 -6.48 -14.52
CA THR A 332 0.82 -6.63 -13.27
C THR A 332 0.23 -8.02 -13.08
N ALA A 333 -0.47 -8.56 -14.09
CA ALA A 333 -1.07 -9.89 -14.01
C ALA A 333 -0.02 -11.01 -13.93
N ARG A 334 1.13 -10.83 -14.59
CA ARG A 334 2.26 -11.76 -14.44
C ARG A 334 2.83 -11.78 -13.03
N LEU A 335 2.97 -10.62 -12.40
CA LEU A 335 3.42 -10.54 -11.01
C LEU A 335 2.42 -11.18 -10.05
N VAL A 336 1.12 -10.99 -10.25
CA VAL A 336 0.06 -11.69 -9.49
C VAL A 336 0.25 -13.21 -9.63
N SER A 337 0.52 -13.71 -10.83
CA SER A 337 0.80 -15.14 -11.06
C SER A 337 2.07 -15.61 -10.36
N GLN A 338 3.15 -14.82 -10.40
CA GLN A 338 4.43 -15.15 -9.76
C GLN A 338 4.36 -15.17 -8.23
N PHE A 339 3.57 -14.26 -7.65
CA PHE A 339 3.31 -14.24 -6.21
C PHE A 339 2.30 -15.31 -5.77
N GLY A 340 1.53 -15.87 -6.70
CA GLY A 340 0.40 -16.73 -6.36
C GLY A 340 -0.76 -15.96 -5.73
N GLY A 341 -0.86 -14.65 -5.98
CA GLY A 341 -1.84 -13.75 -5.39
C GLY A 341 -1.40 -12.28 -5.43
N ALA A 342 -1.91 -11.48 -4.51
CA ALA A 342 -1.43 -10.11 -4.35
C ALA A 342 -0.01 -10.07 -3.78
N GLY A 343 0.69 -8.94 -3.96
CA GLY A 343 2.02 -8.78 -3.39
C GLY A 343 2.60 -7.39 -3.67
N VAL A 344 3.60 -7.00 -2.90
CA VAL A 344 4.29 -5.72 -3.07
C VAL A 344 5.09 -5.73 -4.37
N GLN A 345 4.74 -4.82 -5.28
CA GLN A 345 5.43 -4.63 -6.56
C GLN A 345 6.62 -3.72 -6.40
N HIS A 346 6.45 -2.58 -5.71
CA HIS A 346 7.55 -1.66 -5.43
C HIS A 346 7.37 -0.89 -4.13
N ILE A 347 8.51 -0.44 -3.65
CA ILE A 347 8.64 0.40 -2.48
C ILE A 347 9.27 1.70 -2.93
N ALA A 348 8.54 2.80 -2.81
CA ALA A 348 9.05 4.12 -3.16
C ALA A 348 9.70 4.78 -1.94
N ILE A 349 10.90 5.29 -2.13
CA ILE A 349 11.71 5.95 -1.11
C ILE A 349 11.87 7.41 -1.50
N SER A 350 11.39 8.31 -0.66
CA SER A 350 11.57 9.75 -0.82
C SER A 350 12.96 10.15 -0.32
N VAL A 351 13.66 10.94 -1.14
CA VAL A 351 14.98 11.51 -0.83
C VAL A 351 14.97 13.03 -0.99
N ALA A 352 15.90 13.72 -0.34
CA ALA A 352 16.03 15.18 -0.43
C ALA A 352 16.69 15.65 -1.71
N ASP A 353 17.59 14.85 -2.30
CA ASP A 353 18.34 15.15 -3.54
C ASP A 353 18.49 13.86 -4.34
N ILE A 354 17.63 13.68 -5.33
CA ILE A 354 17.64 12.49 -6.17
C ILE A 354 18.86 12.49 -7.13
N ALA A 355 19.38 13.65 -7.52
CA ALA A 355 20.53 13.72 -8.39
C ALA A 355 21.80 13.24 -7.67
N ALA A 356 22.03 13.69 -6.43
CA ALA A 356 23.10 13.19 -5.58
C ALA A 356 22.93 11.69 -5.30
N THR A 357 21.71 11.24 -5.00
CA THR A 357 21.36 9.83 -4.79
C THR A 357 21.66 9.00 -6.04
N ALA A 358 21.23 9.43 -7.23
CA ALA A 358 21.50 8.73 -8.48
C ALA A 358 22.99 8.57 -8.77
N ARG A 359 23.79 9.60 -8.50
CA ARG A 359 25.26 9.53 -8.62
C ARG A 359 25.86 8.55 -7.62
N ALA A 360 25.37 8.52 -6.39
CA ALA A 360 25.82 7.57 -5.37
C ALA A 360 25.49 6.13 -5.77
N LEU A 361 24.25 5.86 -6.21
CA LEU A 361 23.82 4.55 -6.67
C LEU A 361 24.62 4.03 -7.87
N LYS A 362 24.94 4.92 -8.83
CA LYS A 362 25.82 4.57 -9.95
C LYS A 362 27.24 4.19 -9.49
N ARG A 363 27.80 4.89 -8.50
CA ARG A 363 29.12 4.53 -7.92
C ARG A 363 29.09 3.18 -7.21
N LEU A 364 27.97 2.83 -6.57
CA LEU A 364 27.78 1.53 -5.92
C LEU A 364 27.53 0.39 -6.91
N GLY A 365 27.34 0.69 -8.19
CA GLY A 365 26.98 -0.33 -9.20
C GLY A 365 25.55 -0.82 -9.09
N ALA A 366 24.64 0.01 -8.56
CA ALA A 366 23.24 -0.32 -8.42
C ALA A 366 22.63 -0.76 -9.77
N PRO A 367 21.83 -1.83 -9.81
CA PRO A 367 21.13 -2.27 -11.02
C PRO A 367 19.96 -1.33 -11.31
N LEU A 368 20.24 -0.18 -11.90
CA LEU A 368 19.24 0.82 -12.25
C LEU A 368 18.50 0.41 -13.54
N LEU A 369 17.21 0.75 -13.64
CA LEU A 369 16.42 0.56 -14.84
C LEU A 369 16.90 1.51 -15.94
N PRO A 370 17.34 1.01 -17.12
CA PRO A 370 17.76 1.87 -18.21
C PRO A 370 16.56 2.53 -18.86
N ILE A 371 16.55 3.87 -18.88
CA ILE A 371 15.50 4.65 -19.54
C ILE A 371 15.91 4.94 -20.99
N PRO A 372 15.04 4.65 -21.99
CA PRO A 372 15.36 4.85 -23.39
C PRO A 372 15.56 6.32 -23.75
N ALA A 373 16.52 6.60 -24.65
CA ALA A 373 16.95 7.96 -24.97
C ALA A 373 15.82 8.85 -25.54
N ASN A 374 14.89 8.26 -26.31
CA ASN A 374 13.73 8.97 -26.87
C ASN A 374 12.80 9.57 -25.80
N TYR A 375 12.79 9.02 -24.58
CA TYR A 375 12.04 9.61 -23.48
C TYR A 375 12.44 11.07 -23.22
N TYR A 376 13.73 11.36 -23.28
CA TYR A 376 14.24 12.73 -23.03
C TYR A 376 13.98 13.68 -24.20
N ASP A 377 13.84 13.16 -25.41
CA ASP A 377 13.44 13.94 -26.59
C ASP A 377 11.94 14.29 -26.48
N ASP A 378 11.11 13.33 -26.06
CA ASP A 378 9.69 13.58 -25.76
C ASP A 378 9.51 14.55 -24.59
N LEU A 379 10.36 14.44 -23.55
CA LEU A 379 10.34 15.32 -22.40
C LEU A 379 10.68 16.77 -22.80
N ALA A 380 11.68 16.96 -23.68
CA ALA A 380 12.04 18.27 -24.22
C ALA A 380 10.92 18.89 -25.04
N ALA A 381 10.16 18.08 -25.77
CA ALA A 381 9.01 18.55 -26.54
C ALA A 381 7.79 18.90 -25.64
N LYS A 382 7.63 18.18 -24.54
CA LYS A 382 6.50 18.36 -23.61
C LYS A 382 6.69 19.52 -22.66
N TYR A 383 7.93 19.74 -22.19
CA TYR A 383 8.25 20.74 -21.18
C TYR A 383 9.40 21.65 -21.67
N ASP A 384 9.26 22.95 -21.44
CA ASP A 384 10.33 23.92 -21.68
C ASP A 384 11.36 23.85 -20.53
N LEU A 385 12.21 22.82 -20.56
CA LEU A 385 13.25 22.60 -19.56
C LEU A 385 14.58 23.24 -20.02
N PRO A 386 15.36 23.83 -19.11
CA PRO A 386 16.72 24.28 -19.44
C PRO A 386 17.56 23.12 -19.98
N ALA A 387 18.36 23.37 -21.01
CA ALA A 387 19.18 22.34 -21.66
C ALA A 387 20.11 21.59 -20.68
N ALA A 388 20.65 22.30 -19.67
CA ALA A 388 21.48 21.71 -18.64
C ALA A 388 20.70 20.73 -17.75
N GLN A 389 19.46 21.07 -17.37
CA GLN A 389 18.58 20.19 -16.59
C GLN A 389 18.21 18.92 -17.40
N LEU A 390 17.85 19.08 -18.66
CA LEU A 390 17.54 17.95 -19.52
C LEU A 390 18.74 17.01 -19.72
N ALA A 391 19.95 17.58 -19.87
CA ALA A 391 21.17 16.81 -19.98
C ALA A 391 21.47 16.01 -18.68
N GLU A 392 21.27 16.63 -17.51
CA GLU A 392 21.42 15.95 -16.21
C GLU A 392 20.41 14.82 -16.01
N LEU A 393 19.12 15.08 -16.34
CA LEU A 393 18.08 14.03 -16.27
C LEU A 393 18.47 12.82 -17.13
N ARG A 394 18.92 13.07 -18.36
CA ARG A 394 19.38 12.03 -19.29
C ARG A 394 20.61 11.29 -18.78
N GLU A 395 21.61 12.00 -18.29
CA GLU A 395 22.84 11.43 -17.74
C GLU A 395 22.54 10.51 -16.55
N LEU A 396 21.66 10.96 -15.66
CA LEU A 396 21.34 10.24 -14.42
C LEU A 396 20.29 9.16 -14.61
N GLY A 397 19.56 9.14 -15.71
CA GLY A 397 18.46 8.19 -15.96
C GLY A 397 17.19 8.55 -15.19
N LEU A 398 17.01 9.84 -14.86
CA LEU A 398 15.86 10.31 -14.09
C LEU A 398 14.65 10.54 -14.99
N LEU A 399 13.48 10.14 -14.50
CA LEU A 399 12.20 10.53 -15.08
C LEU A 399 11.71 11.79 -14.39
N TYR A 400 10.93 12.59 -15.10
CA TYR A 400 10.44 13.88 -14.65
C TYR A 400 8.95 14.02 -14.97
N ASP A 401 8.21 14.57 -14.02
CA ASP A 401 6.82 14.99 -14.20
C ASP A 401 6.60 16.33 -13.52
N ARG A 402 5.57 17.08 -13.95
CA ARG A 402 5.24 18.40 -13.39
C ARG A 402 3.73 18.61 -13.39
N SER A 403 3.22 19.05 -12.24
CA SER A 403 1.86 19.57 -12.06
C SER A 403 1.88 21.10 -11.90
N ALA A 404 0.72 21.69 -11.65
CA ALA A 404 0.63 23.11 -11.30
C ALA A 404 1.29 23.42 -9.94
N GLU A 405 1.33 22.44 -9.04
CA GLU A 405 1.79 22.57 -7.65
C GLU A 405 3.29 22.29 -7.49
N GLY A 406 3.91 21.55 -8.42
CA GLY A 406 5.31 21.21 -8.27
C GLY A 406 5.85 20.20 -9.26
N GLU A 407 7.04 19.69 -8.96
CA GLU A 407 7.80 18.77 -9.80
C GLU A 407 8.03 17.43 -9.10
N PHE A 408 8.17 16.38 -9.89
CA PHE A 408 8.41 15.02 -9.42
C PHE A 408 9.50 14.35 -10.24
N LEU A 409 10.51 13.84 -9.55
CA LEU A 409 11.60 13.10 -10.16
C LEU A 409 11.56 11.66 -9.66
N GLN A 410 11.86 10.72 -10.56
CA GLN A 410 11.81 9.29 -10.27
C GLN A 410 13.05 8.58 -10.84
N LEU A 411 13.52 7.59 -10.10
CA LEU A 411 14.55 6.64 -10.50
C LEU A 411 14.13 5.25 -10.07
N TYR A 412 14.38 4.25 -10.89
CA TYR A 412 13.97 2.87 -10.61
C TYR A 412 15.17 1.93 -10.60
N THR A 413 15.14 0.94 -9.71
CA THR A 413 16.00 -0.22 -9.85
C THR A 413 15.42 -1.21 -10.87
N ALA A 414 16.26 -2.06 -11.43
CA ALA A 414 15.81 -3.29 -12.07
C ALA A 414 15.09 -4.15 -11.03
N PRO A 415 14.09 -4.96 -11.43
CA PRO A 415 13.37 -5.83 -10.50
C PRO A 415 14.28 -6.92 -9.91
N PHE A 416 14.24 -7.11 -8.60
CA PHE A 416 14.83 -8.25 -7.94
C PHE A 416 14.04 -9.52 -8.28
N ASP A 417 14.68 -10.53 -8.82
CA ASP A 417 14.08 -11.80 -9.26
C ASP A 417 12.82 -11.65 -10.13
N GLN A 418 12.72 -10.56 -10.91
CA GLN A 418 11.53 -10.22 -11.70
C GLN A 418 10.26 -10.01 -10.85
N ARG A 419 10.39 -9.83 -9.54
CA ARG A 419 9.28 -9.75 -8.57
C ARG A 419 8.99 -8.33 -8.11
N PHE A 420 9.93 -7.70 -7.42
CA PHE A 420 9.75 -6.37 -6.86
C PHE A 420 10.96 -5.49 -7.15
N PHE A 421 10.78 -4.18 -7.02
CA PHE A 421 11.84 -3.20 -7.24
C PHE A 421 11.71 -2.02 -6.27
N PHE A 422 12.75 -1.22 -6.19
CA PHE A 422 12.70 0.06 -5.48
C PHE A 422 12.53 1.21 -6.45
N GLU A 423 11.75 2.18 -6.04
CA GLU A 423 11.59 3.48 -6.67
C GLU A 423 12.21 4.52 -5.76
N ILE A 424 13.05 5.39 -6.28
CA ILE A 424 13.60 6.53 -5.56
C ILE A 424 12.93 7.78 -6.12
N ILE A 425 12.42 8.63 -5.25
CA ILE A 425 11.67 9.81 -5.66
C ILE A 425 12.13 11.07 -4.95
N GLU A 426 11.97 12.20 -5.63
CA GLU A 426 12.02 13.53 -5.03
C GLU A 426 10.78 14.30 -5.41
N ARG A 427 10.06 14.82 -4.40
CA ARG A 427 8.91 15.71 -4.56
C ARG A 427 9.36 17.14 -4.29
N ARG A 428 9.11 18.04 -5.25
CA ARG A 428 9.44 19.46 -5.12
C ARG A 428 8.19 20.31 -5.11
N GLN A 429 8.20 21.40 -4.33
CA GLN A 429 7.20 22.48 -4.37
C GLN A 429 5.74 22.02 -4.15
N GLY A 430 5.50 20.93 -3.43
CA GLY A 430 4.13 20.48 -3.14
C GLY A 430 3.51 19.53 -4.16
N TYR A 431 4.29 18.96 -5.10
CA TYR A 431 3.80 17.91 -5.98
C TYR A 431 3.21 16.75 -5.16
N ASP A 432 1.96 16.39 -5.42
CA ASP A 432 1.18 15.43 -4.63
C ASP A 432 0.75 14.17 -5.40
N GLN A 433 0.99 14.13 -6.72
CA GLN A 433 0.61 13.01 -7.56
C GLN A 433 1.65 11.87 -7.49
N TYR A 434 1.42 10.80 -8.25
CA TYR A 434 2.23 9.57 -8.24
C TYR A 434 3.10 9.39 -9.49
N GLY A 435 3.33 10.45 -10.27
CA GLY A 435 4.14 10.39 -11.49
C GLY A 435 3.57 9.41 -12.54
N ALA A 436 2.26 9.25 -12.59
CA ALA A 436 1.59 8.29 -13.48
C ALA A 436 1.89 8.54 -14.97
N ALA A 437 2.22 9.77 -15.35
CA ALA A 437 2.65 10.12 -16.70
C ALA A 437 3.89 9.34 -17.17
N ASN A 438 4.77 8.93 -16.24
CA ASN A 438 5.99 8.17 -16.52
C ASN A 438 5.77 6.64 -16.48
N ALA A 439 4.60 6.17 -16.03
CA ALA A 439 4.34 4.74 -15.92
C ALA A 439 4.48 3.98 -17.25
N PRO A 440 4.01 4.47 -18.41
CA PRO A 440 4.19 3.77 -19.68
C PRO A 440 5.67 3.57 -20.04
N VAL A 441 6.52 4.57 -19.80
CA VAL A 441 7.98 4.51 -20.07
C VAL A 441 8.63 3.46 -19.18
N ARG A 442 8.33 3.49 -17.87
CA ARG A 442 8.81 2.49 -16.90
C ARG A 442 8.40 1.07 -17.31
N LEU A 443 7.11 0.88 -17.64
CA LEU A 443 6.57 -0.43 -18.03
C LEU A 443 7.22 -0.95 -19.31
N ALA A 444 7.44 -0.09 -20.31
CA ALA A 444 8.15 -0.45 -21.54
C ALA A 444 9.63 -0.79 -21.29
N ALA A 445 10.33 0.02 -20.47
CA ALA A 445 11.72 -0.25 -20.10
C ALA A 445 11.87 -1.59 -19.34
N MET A 446 10.97 -1.90 -18.39
CA MET A 446 10.95 -3.18 -17.67
C MET A 446 10.63 -4.36 -18.59
N ALA A 447 9.77 -4.19 -19.60
CA ALA A 447 9.50 -5.21 -20.59
C ALA A 447 10.75 -5.53 -21.43
N GLY A 448 11.56 -4.52 -21.75
CA GLY A 448 12.83 -4.67 -22.47
C GLY A 448 13.91 -5.45 -21.72
N LEU A 449 13.88 -5.52 -20.38
CA LEU A 449 14.82 -6.31 -19.58
C LEU A 449 14.56 -7.83 -19.67
N ARG A 450 13.46 -8.24 -20.28
CA ARG A 450 13.00 -9.65 -20.34
C ARG A 450 13.28 -10.31 -21.70
N GLY A 451 13.77 -9.51 -22.67
CA GLY A 451 14.05 -9.93 -24.05
C GLY A 451 15.43 -10.58 -24.24
#